data_ab8ecdbedf731a0d67663c3c423298c0
#
_entry.id   ab8ecdbedf731a0d67663c3c423298c0
#
_cell.length_a   1.000
_cell.length_b   1.000
_cell.length_c   1.000
_cell.angle_alpha   90.00
_cell.angle_beta   90.00
_cell.angle_gamma   90.00
#
_symmetry.space_group_name_H-M   'P 1'
#
loop_
_entity.id
_entity.type
_entity.pdbx_description
1 polymer ?
#
loop_
_entity_poly.entity_id
_entity_poly.type
_entity_poly.pdbx_seq_one_letter_code
_entity_poly.pdbx_strand_id
1 'polypeptide(L)'
;IILHYRFSTSVEFILFAYLLSILIAVFFIDLYYKIIPDGLVIAALPASAAAFIYNIFRPFGVYGDRTWWNPLAGILPGAGFLMLVAIIGMSAFKNDGVLGMGDIKIFVPIGIILGWRMCTLALLLSLLAGGLTSLFLIATGLKKRKDTIPFGPFIVCATFITIIWGWDIVGWYFK
;
A
#
# COMPACT_ATOMS: atom_id res chain seq x y z
N ILE A 1 -1.46 -14.37 15.10
CA ILE A 1 -2.13 -14.09 16.39
C ILE A 1 -2.81 -12.73 16.33
N ILE A 2 -2.11 -11.61 16.08
CA ILE A 2 -2.67 -10.23 16.09
C ILE A 2 -3.82 -10.09 15.07
N LEU A 3 -3.63 -10.52 13.83
CA LEU A 3 -4.66 -10.49 12.79
C LEU A 3 -5.89 -11.31 13.16
N HIS A 4 -5.70 -12.49 13.74
CA HIS A 4 -6.82 -13.34 14.15
C HIS A 4 -7.63 -12.73 15.28
N TYR A 5 -6.98 -12.04 16.22
CA TYR A 5 -7.67 -11.33 17.30
C TYR A 5 -8.46 -10.11 16.82
N ARG A 6 -7.94 -9.40 15.81
CA ARG A 6 -8.58 -8.18 15.26
C ARG A 6 -9.72 -8.49 14.29
N PHE A 7 -9.55 -9.56 13.49
CA PHE A 7 -10.52 -9.99 12.47
C PHE A 7 -11.13 -11.32 12.86
N SER A 8 -12.26 -11.25 13.55
CA SER A 8 -13.01 -12.42 14.06
C SER A 8 -13.56 -13.31 12.93
N THR A 9 -13.68 -12.77 11.71
CA THR A 9 -14.25 -13.49 10.57
C THR A 9 -13.14 -14.19 9.79
N SER A 10 -13.25 -15.49 9.64
CA SER A 10 -12.25 -16.33 8.95
C SER A 10 -11.92 -15.85 7.52
N VAL A 11 -12.88 -15.27 6.79
CA VAL A 11 -12.66 -14.82 5.40
C VAL A 11 -11.76 -13.60 5.34
N GLU A 12 -12.03 -12.55 6.15
CA GLU A 12 -11.18 -11.35 6.17
C GLU A 12 -9.75 -11.69 6.59
N PHE A 13 -9.61 -12.53 7.62
CA PHE A 13 -8.30 -13.01 8.05
C PHE A 13 -7.53 -13.71 6.92
N ILE A 14 -8.18 -14.62 6.18
CA ILE A 14 -7.55 -15.35 5.08
C ILE A 14 -7.09 -14.38 3.98
N LEU A 15 -7.94 -13.42 3.59
CA LEU A 15 -7.62 -12.46 2.54
C LEU A 15 -6.44 -11.55 2.93
N PHE A 16 -6.42 -11.07 4.18
CA PHE A 16 -5.29 -10.28 4.67
C PHE A 16 -4.01 -11.11 4.82
N ALA A 17 -4.09 -12.33 5.33
CA ALA A 17 -2.94 -13.22 5.45
C ALA A 17 -2.34 -13.54 4.08
N TYR A 18 -3.18 -13.80 3.08
CA TYR A 18 -2.74 -14.02 1.70
C TYR A 18 -2.07 -12.76 1.11
N LEU A 19 -2.72 -11.59 1.22
CA LEU A 19 -2.11 -10.34 0.75
C LEU A 19 -0.77 -10.08 1.43
N LEU A 20 -0.71 -10.19 2.75
CA LEU A 20 0.52 -9.93 3.51
C LEU A 20 1.64 -10.92 3.16
N SER A 21 1.33 -12.18 2.84
CA SER A 21 2.35 -13.13 2.38
C SER A 21 3.00 -12.69 1.07
N ILE A 22 2.21 -12.17 0.13
CA ILE A 22 2.73 -11.59 -1.12
C ILE A 22 3.54 -10.32 -0.84
N LEU A 23 3.04 -9.45 0.03
CA LEU A 23 3.72 -8.20 0.38
C LEU A 23 5.07 -8.47 1.09
N ILE A 24 5.19 -9.53 1.89
CA ILE A 24 6.48 -9.95 2.45
C ILE A 24 7.46 -10.31 1.33
N ALA A 25 7.02 -11.03 0.30
CA ALA A 25 7.89 -11.32 -0.85
C ALA A 25 8.29 -10.03 -1.58
N VAL A 26 7.34 -9.09 -1.80
CA VAL A 26 7.63 -7.76 -2.37
C VAL A 26 8.66 -7.01 -1.53
N PHE A 27 8.51 -7.02 -0.21
CA PHE A 27 9.44 -6.37 0.72
C PHE A 27 10.90 -6.81 0.49
N PHE A 28 11.15 -8.13 0.49
CA PHE A 28 12.49 -8.64 0.31
C PHE A 28 13.02 -8.44 -1.10
N ILE A 29 12.19 -8.65 -2.13
CA ILE A 29 12.62 -8.49 -3.51
C ILE A 29 12.97 -7.02 -3.79
N ASP A 30 12.13 -6.08 -3.36
CA ASP A 30 12.42 -4.66 -3.58
C ASP A 30 13.61 -4.18 -2.76
N LEU A 31 13.79 -4.70 -1.55
CA LEU A 31 14.95 -4.36 -0.71
C LEU A 31 16.28 -4.75 -1.37
N TYR A 32 16.35 -5.93 -2.04
CA TYR A 32 17.57 -6.44 -2.64
C TYR A 32 17.74 -6.01 -4.11
N TYR A 33 16.66 -6.03 -4.88
CA TYR A 33 16.71 -5.84 -6.34
C TYR A 33 16.15 -4.49 -6.79
N LYS A 34 15.46 -3.77 -5.93
CA LYS A 34 14.80 -2.47 -6.21
C LYS A 34 13.79 -2.57 -7.37
N ILE A 35 13.10 -3.67 -7.46
CA ILE A 35 12.04 -3.94 -8.43
C ILE A 35 10.88 -4.66 -7.76
N ILE A 36 9.66 -4.36 -8.18
CA ILE A 36 8.47 -5.13 -7.82
C ILE A 36 8.06 -5.96 -9.03
N PRO A 37 8.17 -7.31 -8.97
CA PRO A 37 7.79 -8.18 -10.09
C PRO A 37 6.29 -8.11 -10.38
N ASP A 38 5.92 -7.96 -11.65
CA ASP A 38 4.52 -7.94 -12.09
C ASP A 38 3.76 -9.22 -11.69
N GLY A 39 4.45 -10.36 -11.64
CA GLY A 39 3.86 -11.62 -11.18
C GLY A 39 3.29 -11.56 -9.77
N LEU A 40 3.94 -10.85 -8.83
CA LEU A 40 3.44 -10.67 -7.45
C LEU A 40 2.24 -9.72 -7.41
N VAL A 41 2.24 -8.68 -8.25
CA VAL A 41 1.07 -7.79 -8.40
C VAL A 41 -0.12 -8.58 -8.91
N ILE A 42 0.06 -9.39 -9.95
CA ILE A 42 -0.99 -10.26 -10.52
C ILE A 42 -1.47 -11.26 -9.46
N ALA A 43 -0.55 -11.87 -8.71
CA ALA A 43 -0.90 -12.80 -7.63
C ALA A 43 -1.73 -12.15 -6.52
N ALA A 44 -1.59 -10.84 -6.27
CA ALA A 44 -2.40 -10.12 -5.28
C ALA A 44 -3.84 -9.82 -5.75
N LEU A 45 -4.09 -9.79 -7.06
CA LEU A 45 -5.42 -9.44 -7.62
C LEU A 45 -6.55 -10.43 -7.22
N PRO A 46 -6.36 -11.75 -7.12
CA PRO A 46 -7.41 -12.67 -6.68
C PRO A 46 -7.95 -12.34 -5.29
N ALA A 47 -7.07 -12.00 -4.34
CA ALA A 47 -7.52 -11.58 -3.01
C ALA A 47 -8.31 -10.27 -3.06
N SER A 48 -7.88 -9.34 -3.90
CA SER A 48 -8.58 -8.05 -4.10
C SER A 48 -9.95 -8.25 -4.72
N ALA A 49 -10.06 -9.10 -5.74
CA ALA A 49 -11.32 -9.47 -6.36
C ALA A 49 -12.26 -10.18 -5.36
N ALA A 50 -11.72 -11.09 -4.55
CA ALA A 50 -12.48 -11.78 -3.52
C ALA A 50 -12.99 -10.80 -2.44
N ALA A 51 -12.17 -9.85 -2.00
CA ALA A 51 -12.57 -8.80 -1.05
C ALA A 51 -13.68 -7.91 -1.64
N PHE A 52 -13.57 -7.54 -2.91
CA PHE A 52 -14.60 -6.77 -3.61
C PHE A 52 -15.93 -7.54 -3.69
N ILE A 53 -15.89 -8.80 -4.12
CA ILE A 53 -17.09 -9.66 -4.20
C ILE A 53 -17.69 -9.86 -2.81
N TYR A 54 -16.87 -10.12 -1.81
CA TYR A 54 -17.32 -10.29 -0.43
C TYR A 54 -18.05 -9.04 0.08
N ASN A 55 -17.53 -7.84 -0.22
CA ASN A 55 -18.14 -6.58 0.18
C ASN A 55 -19.52 -6.32 -0.41
N ILE A 56 -19.85 -6.93 -1.56
CA ILE A 56 -21.21 -6.84 -2.15
C ILE A 56 -22.24 -7.55 -1.26
N PHE A 57 -21.85 -8.69 -0.67
CA PHE A 57 -22.75 -9.52 0.14
C PHE A 57 -22.69 -9.21 1.63
N ARG A 58 -21.50 -8.87 2.12
CA ARG A 58 -21.25 -8.55 3.52
C ARG A 58 -20.27 -7.39 3.62
N PRO A 59 -20.52 -6.40 4.51
CA PRO A 59 -19.60 -5.28 4.66
C PRO A 59 -18.23 -5.79 5.14
N PHE A 60 -17.19 -5.38 4.43
CA PHE A 60 -15.82 -5.68 4.80
C PHE A 60 -15.38 -4.72 5.93
N GLY A 61 -14.96 -5.27 7.06
CA GLY A 61 -14.74 -4.51 8.30
C GLY A 61 -13.74 -3.35 8.17
N VAL A 62 -12.76 -3.48 7.29
CA VAL A 62 -11.74 -2.45 7.03
C VAL A 62 -12.29 -1.20 6.36
N TYR A 63 -13.37 -1.30 5.57
CA TYR A 63 -13.88 -0.14 4.83
C TYR A 63 -14.59 0.89 5.71
N GLY A 64 -15.17 0.45 6.83
CA GLY A 64 -15.89 1.32 7.78
C GLY A 64 -17.24 1.83 7.28
N ASP A 65 -17.65 1.46 6.06
CA ASP A 65 -18.93 1.78 5.46
C ASP A 65 -19.44 0.62 4.59
N ARG A 66 -20.72 0.69 4.19
CA ARG A 66 -21.36 -0.32 3.35
C ARG A 66 -21.40 0.04 1.86
N THR A 67 -20.56 0.96 1.42
CA THR A 67 -20.56 1.40 0.04
C THR A 67 -19.87 0.37 -0.86
N TRP A 68 -20.60 -0.13 -1.86
CA TRP A 68 -20.09 -1.17 -2.77
C TRP A 68 -18.91 -0.69 -3.63
N TRP A 69 -18.80 0.61 -3.89
CA TRP A 69 -17.72 1.21 -4.70
C TRP A 69 -16.46 1.54 -3.89
N ASN A 70 -16.49 1.42 -2.56
CA ASN A 70 -15.36 1.73 -1.68
C ASN A 70 -14.05 1.02 -2.09
N PRO A 71 -14.05 -0.30 -2.43
CA PRO A 71 -12.86 -0.98 -2.92
C PRO A 71 -12.27 -0.36 -4.19
N LEU A 72 -13.13 0.00 -5.16
CA LEU A 72 -12.68 0.61 -6.41
C LEU A 72 -12.14 2.02 -6.18
N ALA A 73 -12.79 2.79 -5.32
CA ALA A 73 -12.31 4.11 -4.92
C ALA A 73 -10.95 4.04 -4.21
N GLY A 74 -10.63 2.91 -3.56
CA GLY A 74 -9.34 2.67 -2.93
C GLY A 74 -8.14 2.70 -3.88
N ILE A 75 -8.35 2.49 -5.17
CA ILE A 75 -7.29 2.59 -6.19
C ILE A 75 -6.81 4.03 -6.36
N LEU A 76 -7.71 5.01 -6.20
CA LEU A 76 -7.42 6.42 -6.48
C LEU A 76 -6.36 7.02 -5.54
N PRO A 77 -6.47 6.92 -4.20
CA PRO A 77 -5.47 7.53 -3.32
C PRO A 77 -4.09 6.88 -3.42
N GLY A 78 -4.02 5.57 -3.69
CA GLY A 78 -2.76 4.85 -3.85
C GLY A 78 -2.19 4.97 -5.25
N ALA A 79 -2.64 4.10 -6.14
CA ALA A 79 -2.14 4.01 -7.52
C ALA A 79 -2.42 5.29 -8.32
N GLY A 80 -3.62 5.88 -8.18
CA GLY A 80 -3.99 7.10 -8.90
C GLY A 80 -3.11 8.30 -8.52
N PHE A 81 -2.88 8.53 -7.22
CA PHE A 81 -2.01 9.61 -6.75
C PHE A 81 -0.56 9.41 -7.21
N LEU A 82 0.00 8.21 -7.04
CA LEU A 82 1.37 7.94 -7.48
C LEU A 82 1.52 8.06 -9.01
N MET A 83 0.51 7.63 -9.77
CA MET A 83 0.49 7.81 -11.23
C MET A 83 0.48 9.29 -11.62
N LEU A 84 -0.32 10.11 -10.93
CA LEU A 84 -0.36 11.55 -11.14
C LEU A 84 1.00 12.20 -10.85
N VAL A 85 1.64 11.82 -9.72
CA VAL A 85 2.99 12.28 -9.37
C VAL A 85 4.01 11.87 -10.43
N ALA A 86 3.93 10.64 -10.95
CA ALA A 86 4.82 10.15 -12.01
C ALA A 86 4.64 10.96 -13.30
N ILE A 87 3.41 11.24 -13.74
CA ILE A 87 3.11 12.02 -14.94
C ILE A 87 3.66 13.45 -14.81
N ILE A 88 3.40 14.11 -13.66
CA ILE A 88 3.92 15.47 -13.40
C ILE A 88 5.46 15.46 -13.38
N GLY A 89 6.05 14.45 -12.71
CA GLY A 89 7.51 14.31 -12.64
C GLY A 89 8.16 14.11 -14.00
N MET A 90 7.60 13.26 -14.85
CA MET A 90 8.07 13.06 -16.24
C MET A 90 7.96 14.36 -17.08
N SER A 91 6.83 15.07 -16.94
CA SER A 91 6.64 16.35 -17.66
C SER A 91 7.61 17.44 -17.20
N ALA A 92 7.85 17.54 -15.89
CA ALA A 92 8.67 18.61 -15.30
C ALA A 92 10.18 18.37 -15.47
N PHE A 93 10.62 17.13 -15.30
CA PHE A 93 12.05 16.81 -15.24
C PHE A 93 12.59 16.11 -16.50
N LYS A 94 11.74 15.76 -17.48
CA LYS A 94 12.09 15.03 -18.71
C LYS A 94 12.91 13.75 -18.44
N ASN A 95 12.66 13.11 -17.31
CA ASN A 95 13.37 11.91 -16.86
C ASN A 95 12.36 10.78 -16.66
N ASP A 96 12.53 9.67 -17.37
CA ASP A 96 11.63 8.51 -17.35
C ASP A 96 11.69 7.68 -16.05
N GLY A 97 12.49 8.07 -15.05
CA GLY A 97 12.76 7.30 -13.85
C GLY A 97 12.35 7.97 -12.53
N VAL A 98 11.40 8.91 -12.53
CA VAL A 98 11.05 9.70 -11.32
C VAL A 98 10.35 8.85 -10.26
N LEU A 99 9.57 7.82 -10.65
CA LEU A 99 8.87 6.92 -9.73
C LEU A 99 8.88 5.49 -10.27
N GLY A 100 9.01 4.50 -9.39
CA GLY A 100 8.94 3.08 -9.78
C GLY A 100 7.54 2.70 -10.24
N MET A 101 7.40 2.24 -11.49
CA MET A 101 6.10 1.74 -12.00
C MET A 101 5.57 0.57 -11.17
N GLY A 102 6.45 -0.20 -10.53
CA GLY A 102 6.10 -1.27 -9.63
C GLY A 102 5.33 -0.79 -8.40
N ASP A 103 5.75 0.36 -7.81
CA ASP A 103 5.09 0.96 -6.65
C ASP A 103 3.65 1.37 -6.97
N ILE A 104 3.41 1.91 -8.17
CA ILE A 104 2.06 2.26 -8.62
C ILE A 104 1.20 1.01 -8.76
N LYS A 105 1.74 -0.04 -9.41
CA LYS A 105 1.01 -1.27 -9.69
C LYS A 105 0.60 -2.01 -8.41
N ILE A 106 1.48 -2.08 -7.40
CA ILE A 106 1.17 -2.80 -6.15
C ILE A 106 0.11 -2.08 -5.31
N PHE A 107 -0.03 -0.76 -5.45
CA PHE A 107 -1.11 -0.02 -4.79
C PHE A 107 -2.50 -0.34 -5.36
N VAL A 108 -2.62 -0.94 -6.54
CA VAL A 108 -3.92 -1.37 -7.09
C VAL A 108 -4.56 -2.44 -6.21
N PRO A 109 -3.96 -3.63 -6.01
CA PRO A 109 -4.53 -4.64 -5.12
C PRO A 109 -4.63 -4.18 -3.66
N ILE A 110 -3.66 -3.42 -3.16
CA ILE A 110 -3.70 -2.86 -1.81
C ILE A 110 -4.90 -1.93 -1.65
N GLY A 111 -5.12 -1.04 -2.62
CA GLY A 111 -6.23 -0.08 -2.59
C GLY A 111 -7.61 -0.74 -2.60
N ILE A 112 -7.78 -1.79 -3.41
CA ILE A 112 -9.03 -2.56 -3.45
C ILE A 112 -9.30 -3.23 -2.10
N ILE A 113 -8.30 -3.85 -1.47
CA ILE A 113 -8.49 -4.55 -0.18
C ILE A 113 -8.68 -3.58 0.97
N LEU A 114 -7.97 -2.45 1.00
CA LEU A 114 -8.05 -1.48 2.08
C LEU A 114 -9.22 -0.50 1.95
N GLY A 115 -9.70 -0.25 0.73
CA GLY A 115 -10.63 0.83 0.45
C GLY A 115 -9.97 2.21 0.53
N TRP A 116 -10.70 3.26 0.17
CA TRP A 116 -10.11 4.58 -0.04
C TRP A 116 -9.53 5.21 1.23
N ARG A 117 -10.19 5.08 2.40
CA ARG A 117 -9.71 5.68 3.67
C ARG A 117 -8.40 5.06 4.14
N MET A 118 -8.38 3.74 4.22
CA MET A 118 -7.20 3.01 4.70
C MET A 118 -6.07 3.03 3.67
N CYS A 119 -6.37 3.02 2.36
CA CYS A 119 -5.37 3.19 1.33
C CYS A 119 -4.71 4.58 1.39
N THR A 120 -5.49 5.64 1.66
CA THR A 120 -4.94 6.98 1.90
C THR A 120 -3.99 6.99 3.09
N LEU A 121 -4.38 6.36 4.20
CA LEU A 121 -3.52 6.24 5.38
C LEU A 121 -2.23 5.46 5.08
N ALA A 122 -2.35 4.32 4.39
CA ALA A 122 -1.19 3.51 4.00
C ALA A 122 -0.23 4.29 3.09
N LEU A 123 -0.75 5.05 2.13
CA LEU A 123 0.06 5.93 1.27
C LEU A 123 0.77 7.00 2.10
N LEU A 124 0.06 7.72 2.97
CA LEU A 124 0.65 8.77 3.80
C LEU A 124 1.75 8.20 4.71
N LEU A 125 1.51 7.07 5.36
CA LEU A 125 2.51 6.42 6.21
C LEU A 125 3.73 5.97 5.40
N SER A 126 3.54 5.41 4.20
CA SER A 126 4.65 4.99 3.34
C SER A 126 5.49 6.16 2.86
N LEU A 127 4.87 7.28 2.48
CA LEU A 127 5.55 8.50 2.07
C LEU A 127 6.31 9.14 3.23
N LEU A 128 5.71 9.20 4.41
CA LEU A 128 6.38 9.74 5.61
C LEU A 128 7.57 8.86 6.01
N ALA A 129 7.39 7.54 6.10
CA ALA A 129 8.47 6.63 6.47
C ALA A 129 9.61 6.64 5.45
N GLY A 130 9.29 6.57 4.15
CA GLY A 130 10.27 6.63 3.06
C GLY A 130 10.98 7.97 2.99
N GLY A 131 10.24 9.07 3.14
CA GLY A 131 10.78 10.43 3.14
C GLY A 131 11.71 10.68 4.33
N LEU A 132 11.30 10.34 5.54
CA LEU A 132 12.12 10.49 6.75
C LEU A 132 13.38 9.63 6.69
N THR A 133 13.26 8.37 6.24
CA THR A 133 14.42 7.48 6.07
C THR A 133 15.38 8.02 5.02
N SER A 134 14.87 8.50 3.89
CA SER A 134 15.69 9.10 2.83
C SER A 134 16.43 10.34 3.32
N LEU A 135 15.74 11.21 4.04
CA LEU A 135 16.33 12.41 4.63
C LEU A 135 17.42 12.06 5.64
N PHE A 136 17.15 11.10 6.52
CA PHE A 136 18.13 10.61 7.50
C PHE A 136 19.39 10.04 6.83
N LEU A 137 19.25 9.19 5.81
CA LEU A 137 20.36 8.59 5.09
C LEU A 137 21.23 9.63 4.36
N ILE A 138 20.61 10.69 3.82
CA ILE A 138 21.33 11.79 3.18
C ILE A 138 22.02 12.67 4.23
N ALA A 139 21.34 12.99 5.33
CA ALA A 139 21.91 13.81 6.40
C ALA A 139 23.10 13.16 7.09
N THR A 140 23.09 11.84 7.24
CA THR A 140 24.22 11.07 7.81
C THR A 140 25.33 10.77 6.81
N GLY A 141 25.18 11.15 5.54
CA GLY A 141 26.15 10.88 4.49
C GLY A 141 26.25 9.42 4.03
N LEU A 142 25.36 8.56 4.53
CA LEU A 142 25.29 7.14 4.14
C LEU A 142 24.81 6.94 2.71
N LYS A 143 24.04 7.89 2.18
CA LYS A 143 23.52 7.92 0.81
C LYS A 143 23.70 9.31 0.21
N LYS A 144 23.92 9.35 -1.12
CA LYS A 144 23.94 10.59 -1.90
C LYS A 144 22.54 10.89 -2.42
N ARG A 145 22.28 12.16 -2.78
CA ARG A 145 20.97 12.60 -3.34
C ARG A 145 20.54 11.86 -4.61
N LYS A 146 21.48 11.23 -5.33
CA LYS A 146 21.23 10.47 -6.56
C LYS A 146 21.03 8.98 -6.33
N ASP A 147 21.25 8.48 -5.11
CA ASP A 147 21.12 7.07 -4.81
C ASP A 147 19.65 6.68 -4.70
N THR A 148 19.26 5.60 -5.36
CA THR A 148 17.90 5.07 -5.29
C THR A 148 17.69 4.31 -3.98
N ILE A 149 16.60 4.62 -3.29
CA ILE A 149 16.13 3.93 -2.10
C ILE A 149 14.88 3.12 -2.48
N PRO A 150 14.82 1.82 -2.15
CA PRO A 150 13.63 1.01 -2.44
C PRO A 150 12.44 1.56 -1.65
N PHE A 151 11.30 1.77 -2.33
CA PHE A 151 10.09 2.30 -1.71
C PHE A 151 9.12 1.20 -1.26
N GLY A 152 9.18 0.01 -1.88
CA GLY A 152 8.35 -1.14 -1.55
C GLY A 152 8.35 -1.54 -0.08
N PRO A 153 9.49 -1.59 0.63
CA PRO A 153 9.52 -1.88 2.05
C PRO A 153 8.65 -0.94 2.89
N PHE A 154 8.61 0.35 2.56
CA PHE A 154 7.77 1.33 3.26
C PHE A 154 6.29 1.13 2.96
N ILE A 155 5.94 0.79 1.70
CA ILE A 155 4.57 0.42 1.31
C ILE A 155 4.09 -0.77 2.13
N VAL A 156 4.92 -1.82 2.23
CA VAL A 156 4.58 -3.06 2.95
C VAL A 156 4.38 -2.80 4.43
N CYS A 157 5.33 -2.11 5.09
CA CYS A 157 5.21 -1.76 6.50
C CYS A 157 4.00 -0.87 6.78
N ALA A 158 3.76 0.15 5.96
CA ALA A 158 2.61 1.04 6.07
C ALA A 158 1.30 0.29 5.90
N THR A 159 1.20 -0.61 4.92
CA THR A 159 0.03 -1.46 4.71
C THR A 159 -0.23 -2.36 5.91
N PHE A 160 0.81 -2.99 6.46
CA PHE A 160 0.70 -3.83 7.64
C PHE A 160 0.18 -3.04 8.86
N ILE A 161 0.77 -1.86 9.13
CA ILE A 161 0.34 -0.98 10.22
C ILE A 161 -1.12 -0.56 10.01
N THR A 162 -1.50 -0.20 8.79
CA THR A 162 -2.86 0.24 8.47
C THR A 162 -3.88 -0.88 8.66
N ILE A 163 -3.57 -2.12 8.27
CA ILE A 163 -4.46 -3.26 8.48
C ILE A 163 -4.73 -3.47 9.98
N ILE A 164 -3.73 -3.33 10.83
CA ILE A 164 -3.85 -3.65 12.26
C ILE A 164 -4.40 -2.46 13.06
N TRP A 165 -3.86 -1.27 12.85
CA TRP A 165 -4.15 -0.08 13.66
C TRP A 165 -4.78 1.08 12.89
N GLY A 166 -5.16 0.89 11.63
CA GLY A 166 -5.64 1.99 10.78
C GLY A 166 -6.81 2.76 11.41
N TRP A 167 -7.83 2.07 11.91
CA TRP A 167 -8.96 2.72 12.56
C TRP A 167 -8.62 3.37 13.90
N ASP A 168 -7.66 2.82 14.64
CA ASP A 168 -7.20 3.41 15.89
C ASP A 168 -6.44 4.72 15.63
N ILE A 169 -5.59 4.75 14.58
CA ILE A 169 -4.85 5.94 14.14
C ILE A 169 -5.83 7.02 13.66
N VAL A 170 -6.78 6.66 12.82
CA VAL A 170 -7.80 7.60 12.32
C VAL A 170 -8.65 8.13 13.48
N GLY A 171 -9.10 7.26 14.37
CA GLY A 171 -9.88 7.64 15.55
C GLY A 171 -9.11 8.54 16.53
N TRP A 172 -7.81 8.38 16.65
CA TRP A 172 -6.96 9.26 17.44
C TRP A 172 -6.80 10.66 16.82
N TYR A 173 -6.66 10.72 15.50
CA TYR A 173 -6.46 11.99 14.77
C TYR A 173 -7.73 12.86 14.74
N PHE A 174 -8.92 12.26 14.70
CA PHE A 174 -10.20 12.97 14.62
C PHE A 174 -10.90 13.17 16.00
N LYS A 175 -10.22 12.87 17.08
CA LYS A 175 -10.65 13.26 18.45
C LYS A 175 -10.22 14.68 18.78
#